data_9675580dd70ad4181c4583313747cec0
#
_entry.id   9675580dd70ad4181c4583313747cec0
#
_cell.length_a   1.000
_cell.length_b   1.000
_cell.length_c   1.000
_cell.angle_alpha   90.00
_cell.angle_beta   90.00
_cell.angle_gamma   90.00
#
_symmetry.space_group_name_H-M   'P 1'
#
loop_
_entity.id
_entity.type
_entity.pdbx_description
1 polymer ?
#
loop_
_entity_poly.entity_id
_entity_poly.type
_entity_poly.pdbx_seq_one_letter_code
_entity_poly.pdbx_strand_id
1 'polypeptide(L)' 'MTALDRAVEAAGSQLALANRLGIRSPSISGWYDRKKVPVERVIAIEAATGVSRHDLRPDVFGPAPEKGEAA' A
#
# COMPACT_ATOMS: atom_id res chain seq x y z
N MET A 1 0.00 -2.75 13.59
CA MET A 1 -0.72 -2.40 12.34
C MET A 1 0.29 -2.37 11.19
N THR A 2 0.00 -3.08 10.13
CA THR A 2 0.90 -3.10 8.97
C THR A 2 0.65 -1.88 8.07
N ALA A 3 1.55 -1.67 7.11
CA ALA A 3 1.34 -0.62 6.11
C ALA A 3 0.07 -0.85 5.31
N LEU A 4 -0.23 -2.11 4.98
CA LEU A 4 -1.47 -2.43 4.27
C LEU A 4 -2.69 -2.11 5.13
N ASP A 5 -2.65 -2.39 6.43
CA ASP A 5 -3.73 -2.00 7.35
C ASP A 5 -3.95 -0.49 7.33
N ARG A 6 -2.86 0.28 7.34
CA ARG A 6 -2.96 1.75 7.28
C ARG A 6 -3.57 2.22 5.96
N ALA A 7 -3.23 1.56 4.87
CA ALA A 7 -3.80 1.90 3.56
C ALA A 7 -5.30 1.61 3.53
N VAL A 8 -5.71 0.46 4.04
CA VAL A 8 -7.13 0.11 4.11
C VAL A 8 -7.88 1.10 4.98
N GLU A 9 -7.31 1.45 6.12
CA GLU A 9 -7.93 2.40 7.05
C GLU A 9 -8.04 3.79 6.42
N ALA A 10 -7.00 4.23 5.73
CA ALA A 10 -6.99 5.54 5.05
C ALA A 10 -8.05 5.61 3.94
N ALA A 11 -8.28 4.50 3.25
CA ALA A 11 -9.31 4.43 2.22
C ALA A 11 -10.71 4.27 2.81
N GLY A 12 -10.81 3.73 4.02
CA GLY A 12 -12.07 3.49 4.71
C GLY A 12 -12.40 2.02 4.92
N SER A 13 -12.07 1.18 3.95
CA SER A 13 -12.30 -0.26 4.01
C SER A 13 -11.54 -0.94 2.90
N GLN A 14 -11.50 -2.29 2.93
CA GLN A 14 -10.90 -3.04 1.84
C GLN A 14 -11.65 -2.78 0.52
N LEU A 15 -12.97 -2.72 0.58
CA LEU A 15 -13.76 -2.45 -0.61
C LEU A 15 -13.46 -1.05 -1.16
N ALA A 16 -13.37 -0.06 -0.30
CA ALA A 16 -13.06 1.31 -0.72
C ALA A 16 -11.67 1.39 -1.35
N LEU A 17 -10.69 0.71 -0.77
CA LEU A 17 -9.36 0.67 -1.34
C LEU A 17 -9.37 -0.02 -2.71
N ALA A 18 -10.05 -1.16 -2.81
CA ALA A 18 -10.16 -1.87 -4.08
C ALA A 18 -10.78 -0.98 -5.16
N ASN A 19 -11.84 -0.24 -4.81
CA ASN A 19 -12.48 0.67 -5.75
C ASN A 19 -11.53 1.77 -6.22
N ARG A 20 -10.72 2.30 -5.32
CA ARG A 20 -9.75 3.33 -5.68
C ARG A 20 -8.68 2.80 -6.62
N LEU A 21 -8.34 1.52 -6.48
CA LEU A 21 -7.31 0.88 -7.31
C LEU A 21 -7.88 0.28 -8.60
N GLY A 22 -9.20 0.25 -8.74
CA GLY A 22 -9.84 -0.36 -9.90
C GLY A 22 -9.73 -1.88 -9.90
N ILE A 23 -9.67 -2.50 -8.72
CA ILE A 23 -9.58 -3.95 -8.56
C ILE A 23 -10.70 -4.45 -7.66
N ARG A 24 -10.76 -5.76 -7.48
CA ARG A 24 -11.77 -6.37 -6.62
C ARG A 24 -11.23 -6.59 -5.22
N SER A 25 -12.10 -6.46 -4.21
CA SER A 25 -11.69 -6.61 -2.81
C SER A 25 -11.03 -7.96 -2.49
N PRO A 26 -11.41 -9.10 -3.10
CA PRO A 26 -10.68 -10.35 -2.86
C PRO A 26 -9.19 -10.29 -3.16
N SER A 27 -8.76 -9.41 -4.06
CA SER A 27 -7.33 -9.22 -4.34
C SER A 27 -6.61 -8.73 -3.09
N ILE A 28 -7.23 -7.80 -2.36
CA ILE A 28 -6.65 -7.26 -1.13
C ILE A 28 -6.59 -8.33 -0.05
N SER A 29 -7.64 -9.14 0.08
CA SER A 29 -7.63 -10.27 1.01
C SER A 29 -6.48 -11.22 0.70
N GLY A 30 -6.21 -11.47 -0.59
CA GLY A 30 -5.07 -12.27 -1.01
C GLY A 30 -3.74 -11.68 -0.59
N TRP A 31 -3.62 -10.36 -0.59
CA TRP A 31 -2.39 -9.71 -0.11
C TRP A 31 -2.17 -9.95 1.38
N TYR A 32 -3.25 -9.93 2.16
CA TYR A 32 -3.16 -10.27 3.59
C TYR A 32 -2.72 -11.72 3.79
N ASP A 33 -3.29 -12.64 3.00
CA ASP A 33 -2.94 -14.06 3.10
C ASP A 33 -1.46 -14.29 2.80
N ARG A 34 -0.94 -13.61 1.79
CA ARG A 34 0.47 -13.72 1.40
C ARG A 34 1.38 -12.81 2.21
N LYS A 35 0.80 -11.93 3.01
CA LYS A 35 1.51 -10.92 3.80
C LYS A 35 2.40 -10.04 2.92
N LYS A 36 1.95 -9.77 1.70
CA LYS A 36 2.76 -9.06 0.72
C LYS A 36 1.87 -8.37 -0.31
N VAL A 37 2.15 -7.09 -0.55
CA VAL A 37 1.46 -6.29 -1.57
C VAL A 37 2.20 -6.46 -2.88
N PRO A 38 1.51 -6.68 -4.01
CA PRO A 38 2.18 -6.76 -5.31
C PRO A 38 2.91 -5.46 -5.63
N VAL A 39 4.13 -5.57 -6.16
CA VAL A 39 4.95 -4.40 -6.48
C VAL A 39 4.22 -3.47 -7.45
N GLU A 40 3.54 -4.04 -8.43
CA GLU A 40 2.84 -3.25 -9.45
C GLU A 40 1.66 -2.45 -8.89
N ARG A 41 1.24 -2.72 -7.65
CA ARG A 41 0.15 -1.98 -7.01
C ARG A 41 0.64 -0.96 -5.99
N VAL A 42 1.90 -1.03 -5.61
CA VAL A 42 2.44 -0.20 -4.52
C VAL A 42 2.32 1.29 -4.82
N ILE A 43 2.71 1.70 -6.02
CA ILE A 43 2.66 3.12 -6.39
C ILE A 43 1.22 3.64 -6.39
N ALA A 44 0.29 2.83 -6.90
CA ALA A 44 -1.12 3.22 -6.91
C ALA A 44 -1.68 3.36 -5.49
N ILE A 45 -1.28 2.45 -4.59
CA ILE A 45 -1.71 2.51 -3.20
C ILE A 45 -1.16 3.76 -2.53
N GLU A 46 0.10 4.07 -2.75
CA GLU A 46 0.71 5.28 -2.20
C GLU A 46 -0.05 6.53 -2.69
N ALA A 47 -0.34 6.58 -3.99
CA ALA A 47 -1.05 7.72 -4.56
C ALA A 47 -2.48 7.84 -4.00
N ALA A 48 -3.13 6.72 -3.75
CA ALA A 48 -4.52 6.72 -3.28
C ALA A 48 -4.65 6.98 -1.79
N THR A 49 -3.67 6.57 -0.99
CA THR A 49 -3.80 6.56 0.47
C THR A 49 -2.76 7.39 1.20
N GLY A 50 -1.67 7.75 0.54
CA GLY A 50 -0.56 8.44 1.19
C GLY A 50 0.37 7.53 1.97
N VAL A 51 0.10 6.22 2.01
CA VAL A 51 1.00 5.28 2.67
C VAL A 51 2.20 5.04 1.78
N SER A 52 3.39 5.24 2.34
CA SER A 52 4.64 5.21 1.58
C SER A 52 4.92 3.86 0.94
N ARG A 53 5.43 3.88 -0.30
CA ARG A 53 5.92 2.67 -0.96
C ARG A 53 7.00 1.98 -0.15
N HIS A 54 7.78 2.74 0.58
CA HIS A 54 8.86 2.20 1.41
C HIS A 54 8.32 1.40 2.58
N ASP A 55 7.15 1.79 3.10
CA ASP A 55 6.48 1.04 4.16
C ASP A 55 5.76 -0.18 3.61
N LEU A 56 5.20 -0.07 2.41
CA LEU A 56 4.46 -1.17 1.79
C LEU A 56 5.37 -2.30 1.32
N ARG A 57 6.49 -1.95 0.72
CA ARG A 57 7.45 -2.92 0.18
C ARG A 57 8.89 -2.47 0.42
N PRO A 58 9.33 -2.49 1.68
CA PRO A 58 10.72 -2.08 1.98
C PRO A 58 11.76 -3.01 1.36
N ASP A 59 11.41 -4.26 1.09
CA ASP A 59 12.29 -5.21 0.43
C ASP A 59 12.61 -4.81 -1.03
N VAL A 60 11.72 -4.04 -1.65
CA VAL A 60 11.86 -3.61 -3.04
C VAL A 60 12.34 -2.16 -3.12
N PHE A 61 11.74 -1.28 -2.34
CA PHE A 61 12.00 0.16 -2.41
C PHE A 61 13.00 0.64 -1.37
N GLY A 62 13.41 -0.23 -0.45
CA GLY A 62 14.33 0.13 0.61
C GLY A 62 13.68 0.99 1.68
N PRO A 63 14.46 1.45 2.66
CA PRO A 63 13.94 2.32 3.70
C PRO A 63 13.55 3.68 3.13
N ALA A 64 12.60 4.34 3.78
CA ALA A 64 12.18 5.67 3.37
C ALA A 64 13.36 6.63 3.45
N PRO A 65 13.50 7.56 2.48
CA PRO A 65 14.56 8.57 2.55
C PRO A 65 14.38 9.42 3.79
N GLU A 66 15.49 9.87 4.35
CA GLU A 66 15.43 10.80 5.45
C GLU A 66 14.87 12.14 4.98
N LYS A 67 14.26 12.84 5.91
CA LYS A 67 13.69 14.14 5.63
C LYS A 67 14.77 15.06 5.08
N GLY A 68 14.51 15.65 3.94
CA GLY A 68 15.43 16.59 3.30
C GLY A 68 16.28 15.99 2.22
N GLU A 69 16.40 14.69 2.15
CA GLU A 69 17.21 14.04 1.12
C GLU A 69 16.51 14.01 -0.23
N ALA A 70 15.21 14.09 -0.23
CA ALA A 70 14.44 14.03 -1.47
C ALA A 70 14.56 15.29 -2.31
N ALA A 71 15.24 16.25 -1.82
CA ALA A 71 15.43 17.51 -2.51
C ALA A 71 16.17 17.35 -3.83
#